data_c6116f90ef59e92df42d68b88cc02090
#
_entry.id   c6116f90ef59e92df42d68b88cc02090
#
_cell.length_a   1.000
_cell.length_b   1.000
_cell.length_c   1.000
_cell.angle_alpha   90.00
_cell.angle_beta   90.00
_cell.angle_gamma   90.00
#
_symmetry.space_group_name_H-M   'P 1'
#
loop_
_entity.id
_entity.type
_entity.pdbx_description
1 polymer ?
#
loop_
_entity_poly.entity_id
_entity_poly.type
_entity_poly.pdbx_seq_one_letter_code
_entity_poly.pdbx_strand_id
1 'polypeptide(L)'
;MSLYDDLLDESIRIFEEKYPKVFADEYLLVSPKDQKLLYISNKMVKISYSVSTSKFGLGCLNDSFKTPTGLHSIREKIGDKMPIYTIFKGRKTISNDLTLQDFYKDKKAHNKHFKDHEDVITSRILRLKGEERDVNLGGNVDSFLRYIYIHGTAHEDQIGSKASHGCVRIKNHDIIDLV
;
A
#
# COMPACT_ATOMS: atom_id res chain seq x y z
N MET A 1 6.32 27.35 -5.94
CA MET A 1 5.29 26.34 -5.68
C MET A 1 5.99 25.00 -5.68
N SER A 2 5.86 24.20 -4.64
CA SER A 2 6.54 22.91 -4.60
C SER A 2 5.71 21.88 -5.36
N LEU A 3 6.33 20.78 -5.82
CA LEU A 3 5.62 19.63 -6.43
C LEU A 3 4.46 19.13 -5.54
N TYR A 4 4.61 19.26 -4.24
CA TYR A 4 3.60 18.85 -3.28
C TYR A 4 2.40 19.78 -3.22
N ASP A 5 2.60 21.08 -3.47
CA ASP A 5 1.49 22.06 -3.48
C ASP A 5 0.58 21.79 -4.67
N ASP A 6 1.14 21.55 -5.86
CA ASP A 6 0.37 21.24 -7.07
C ASP A 6 -0.40 19.91 -6.93
N LEU A 7 0.23 18.86 -6.38
CA LEU A 7 -0.42 17.57 -6.12
C LEU A 7 -1.53 17.69 -5.06
N LEU A 8 -1.31 18.50 -4.05
CA LEU A 8 -2.27 18.72 -2.98
C LEU A 8 -3.51 19.46 -3.51
N ASP A 9 -3.31 20.55 -4.22
CA ASP A 9 -4.41 21.35 -4.77
C ASP A 9 -5.25 20.53 -5.76
N GLU A 10 -4.61 19.75 -6.65
CA GLU A 10 -5.31 18.86 -7.56
C GLU A 10 -6.08 17.76 -6.80
N SER A 11 -5.47 17.17 -5.77
CA SER A 11 -6.11 16.11 -4.98
C SER A 11 -7.31 16.61 -4.20
N ILE A 12 -7.21 17.79 -3.58
CA ILE A 12 -8.32 18.41 -2.86
C ILE A 12 -9.47 18.69 -3.83
N ARG A 13 -9.20 19.28 -4.97
CA ARG A 13 -10.20 19.56 -5.99
C ARG A 13 -10.91 18.29 -6.46
N ILE A 14 -10.15 17.26 -6.83
CA ILE A 14 -10.73 15.97 -7.26
C ILE A 14 -11.56 15.35 -6.15
N PHE A 15 -11.09 15.40 -4.90
CA PHE A 15 -11.78 14.83 -3.76
C PHE A 15 -13.12 15.57 -3.51
N GLU A 16 -13.11 16.89 -3.48
CA GLU A 16 -14.31 17.71 -3.25
C GLU A 16 -15.32 17.58 -4.41
N GLU A 17 -14.86 17.55 -5.66
CA GLU A 17 -15.72 17.43 -6.84
C GLU A 17 -16.30 16.01 -6.98
N LYS A 18 -15.48 14.99 -6.82
CA LYS A 18 -15.86 13.60 -7.10
C LYS A 18 -16.56 12.93 -5.92
N TYR A 19 -16.23 13.33 -4.70
CA TYR A 19 -16.73 12.71 -3.48
C TYR A 19 -17.38 13.71 -2.49
N PRO A 20 -18.35 14.53 -2.92
CA PRO A 20 -18.89 15.62 -2.12
C PRO A 20 -19.60 15.15 -0.83
N LYS A 21 -19.89 13.85 -0.71
CA LYS A 21 -20.52 13.25 0.48
C LYS A 21 -19.52 12.59 1.42
N VAL A 22 -18.25 12.56 1.07
CA VAL A 22 -17.19 12.01 1.91
C VAL A 22 -16.50 13.16 2.62
N PHE A 23 -16.79 13.30 3.91
CA PHE A 23 -16.12 14.27 4.77
C PHE A 23 -14.97 13.57 5.47
N ALA A 24 -13.76 13.91 5.10
CA ALA A 24 -12.56 13.41 5.75
C ALA A 24 -11.57 14.55 5.94
N ASP A 25 -11.30 14.88 7.20
CA ASP A 25 -10.25 15.84 7.56
C ASP A 25 -8.87 15.24 7.36
N GLU A 26 -8.79 13.91 7.29
CA GLU A 26 -7.55 13.15 7.14
C GLU A 26 -7.69 12.06 6.08
N TYR A 27 -6.72 11.99 5.17
CA TYR A 27 -6.66 10.95 4.14
C TYR A 27 -5.24 10.71 3.62
N LEU A 28 -5.09 9.58 2.95
CA LEU A 28 -3.86 9.22 2.26
C LEU A 28 -4.06 9.43 0.75
N LEU A 29 -3.15 10.15 0.13
CA LEU A 29 -3.08 10.29 -1.33
C LEU A 29 -1.88 9.51 -1.85
N VAL A 30 -2.14 8.53 -2.73
CA VAL A 30 -1.06 7.84 -3.45
C VAL A 30 -0.92 8.44 -4.84
N SER A 31 0.28 8.97 -5.15
CA SER A 31 0.66 9.40 -6.50
C SER A 31 1.53 8.33 -7.18
N PRO A 32 0.96 7.52 -8.09
CA PRO A 32 1.73 6.51 -8.82
C PRO A 32 2.70 7.10 -9.84
N LYS A 33 2.51 8.35 -10.22
CA LYS A 33 3.43 9.08 -11.10
C LYS A 33 4.73 9.37 -10.36
N ASP A 34 4.63 9.88 -9.13
CA ASP A 34 5.76 10.36 -8.34
C ASP A 34 6.28 9.30 -7.36
N GLN A 35 5.59 8.15 -7.28
CA GLN A 35 5.86 7.07 -6.31
C GLN A 35 5.90 7.61 -4.87
N LYS A 36 4.86 8.39 -4.52
CA LYS A 36 4.66 9.00 -3.21
C LYS A 36 3.32 8.63 -2.61
N LEU A 37 3.32 8.54 -1.29
CA LEU A 37 2.13 8.51 -0.45
C LEU A 37 2.18 9.74 0.45
N LEU A 38 1.17 10.60 0.35
CA LEU A 38 1.03 11.79 1.18
C LEU A 38 -0.02 11.52 2.26
N TYR A 39 0.32 11.78 3.51
CA TYR A 39 -0.65 11.93 4.58
C TYR A 39 -1.11 13.38 4.66
N ILE A 40 -2.38 13.58 4.45
CA ILE A 40 -3.02 14.89 4.39
C ILE A 40 -3.95 15.01 5.59
N SER A 41 -3.82 16.11 6.33
CA SER A 41 -4.70 16.47 7.44
C SER A 41 -4.99 17.97 7.41
N ASN A 42 -6.26 18.33 7.57
CA ASN A 42 -6.74 19.72 7.50
C ASN A 42 -6.26 20.44 6.21
N LYS A 43 -6.39 19.78 5.07
CA LYS A 43 -5.97 20.29 3.74
C LYS A 43 -4.48 20.66 3.65
N MET A 44 -3.63 20.04 4.45
CA MET A 44 -2.18 20.23 4.43
C MET A 44 -1.47 18.88 4.37
N VAL A 45 -0.42 18.80 3.57
CA VAL A 45 0.49 17.65 3.59
C VAL A 45 1.25 17.67 4.92
N LYS A 46 1.05 16.65 5.73
CA LYS A 46 1.76 16.48 7.01
C LYS A 46 3.04 15.67 6.82
N ILE A 47 2.94 14.57 6.06
CA ILE A 47 4.08 13.67 5.85
C ILE A 47 4.03 13.17 4.41
N SER A 48 5.20 12.94 3.82
CA SER A 48 5.38 12.35 2.49
C SER A 48 6.29 11.14 2.58
N TYR A 49 5.77 9.98 2.19
CA TYR A 49 6.52 8.73 2.11
C TYR A 49 6.82 8.35 0.68
N SER A 50 7.96 7.71 0.45
CA SER A 50 8.23 7.05 -0.83
C SER A 50 7.57 5.69 -0.84
N VAL A 51 6.95 5.31 -1.96
CA VAL A 51 6.25 4.04 -2.13
C VAL A 51 6.68 3.33 -3.42
N SER A 52 6.21 2.09 -3.59
CA SER A 52 6.33 1.36 -4.85
C SER A 52 4.96 0.84 -5.25
N THR A 53 4.45 1.29 -6.39
CA THR A 53 3.23 0.79 -7.00
C THR A 53 3.52 -0.27 -8.07
N SER A 54 2.49 -0.79 -8.73
CA SER A 54 2.65 -1.88 -9.69
C SER A 54 3.49 -1.52 -10.91
N LYS A 55 4.40 -2.42 -11.26
CA LYS A 55 5.15 -2.39 -12.53
C LYS A 55 4.26 -2.59 -13.77
N PHE A 56 3.06 -3.13 -13.58
CA PHE A 56 2.06 -3.32 -14.64
C PHE A 56 1.15 -2.10 -14.83
N GLY A 57 1.38 -1.02 -14.06
CA GLY A 57 0.61 0.22 -14.15
C GLY A 57 -0.65 0.22 -13.30
N LEU A 58 -1.64 1.01 -13.71
CA LEU A 58 -2.89 1.24 -12.98
C LEU A 58 -4.06 0.48 -13.60
N GLY A 59 -4.97 -0.01 -12.74
CA GLY A 59 -6.19 -0.69 -13.18
C GLY A 59 -6.81 -1.55 -12.11
N CYS A 60 -8.12 -1.75 -12.21
CA CYS A 60 -8.92 -2.40 -11.18
C CYS A 60 -9.29 -3.86 -11.48
N LEU A 61 -9.08 -4.36 -12.71
CA LEU A 61 -9.45 -5.72 -13.07
C LEU A 61 -8.71 -6.76 -12.22
N ASN A 62 -9.41 -7.80 -11.83
CA ASN A 62 -8.83 -8.97 -11.18
C ASN A 62 -7.72 -9.58 -12.06
N ASP A 63 -6.72 -10.20 -11.45
CA ASP A 63 -5.58 -10.85 -12.09
C ASP A 63 -4.76 -9.96 -13.04
N SER A 64 -5.04 -8.64 -13.08
CA SER A 64 -4.25 -7.68 -13.86
C SER A 64 -2.89 -7.34 -13.23
N PHE A 65 -2.68 -7.65 -11.96
CA PHE A 65 -1.52 -7.24 -11.16
C PHE A 65 -1.28 -5.72 -11.12
N LYS A 66 -2.28 -4.92 -11.52
CA LYS A 66 -2.22 -3.46 -11.52
C LYS A 66 -2.65 -2.88 -10.19
N THR A 67 -2.09 -1.73 -9.83
CA THR A 67 -2.55 -0.95 -8.67
C THR A 67 -3.90 -0.31 -9.00
N PRO A 68 -4.94 -0.55 -8.19
CA PRO A 68 -6.26 0.02 -8.44
C PRO A 68 -6.25 1.54 -8.23
N THR A 69 -7.19 2.21 -8.87
CA THR A 69 -7.43 3.65 -8.77
C THR A 69 -8.76 3.93 -8.05
N GLY A 70 -8.97 5.19 -7.69
CA GLY A 70 -10.20 5.68 -7.07
C GLY A 70 -10.17 5.63 -5.54
N LEU A 71 -11.35 5.88 -4.94
CA LEU A 71 -11.50 5.98 -3.51
C LEU A 71 -11.48 4.60 -2.85
N HIS A 72 -10.71 4.49 -1.79
CA HIS A 72 -10.62 3.30 -0.95
C HIS A 72 -10.74 3.69 0.52
N SER A 73 -11.30 2.79 1.32
CA SER A 73 -11.17 2.83 2.79
C SER A 73 -10.14 1.80 3.26
N ILE A 74 -9.52 2.09 4.41
CA ILE A 74 -8.71 1.11 5.15
C ILE A 74 -9.67 0.25 5.96
N ARG A 75 -9.90 -0.98 5.51
CA ARG A 75 -10.87 -1.89 6.13
C ARG A 75 -10.31 -2.68 7.29
N GLU A 76 -9.04 -3.06 7.20
CA GLU A 76 -8.35 -3.85 8.21
C GLU A 76 -6.93 -3.32 8.40
N LYS A 77 -6.51 -3.20 9.66
CA LYS A 77 -5.12 -2.97 10.07
C LYS A 77 -4.60 -4.25 10.69
N ILE A 78 -3.53 -4.82 10.14
CA ILE A 78 -2.97 -6.11 10.56
C ILE A 78 -1.52 -5.91 10.99
N GLY A 79 -1.15 -6.57 12.08
CA GLY A 79 0.19 -6.51 12.65
C GLY A 79 0.36 -5.44 13.74
N ASP A 80 -0.74 -4.86 14.25
CA ASP A 80 -0.67 -3.96 15.41
C ASP A 80 0.07 -4.63 16.58
N LYS A 81 0.96 -3.87 17.25
CA LYS A 81 1.83 -4.33 18.33
C LYS A 81 2.83 -5.44 17.98
N MET A 82 2.85 -5.91 16.73
CA MET A 82 3.88 -6.84 16.29
C MET A 82 5.22 -6.12 16.11
N PRO A 83 6.35 -6.80 16.33
CA PRO A 83 7.67 -6.24 16.03
C PRO A 83 7.76 -5.73 14.60
N ILE A 84 8.57 -4.68 14.39
CA ILE A 84 8.96 -4.27 13.04
C ILE A 84 9.65 -5.45 12.33
N TYR A 85 9.45 -5.57 11.03
CA TYR A 85 9.95 -6.66 10.19
C TYR A 85 9.26 -8.03 10.42
N THR A 86 8.20 -8.10 11.22
CA THR A 86 7.35 -9.29 11.26
C THR A 86 6.91 -9.65 9.85
N ILE A 87 7.10 -10.92 9.47
CA ILE A 87 6.81 -11.42 8.11
C ILE A 87 5.39 -12.01 8.06
N PHE A 88 4.65 -11.65 7.02
CA PHE A 88 3.29 -12.14 6.80
C PHE A 88 3.18 -12.98 5.52
N LYS A 89 2.42 -14.08 5.60
CA LYS A 89 1.92 -14.83 4.46
C LYS A 89 0.41 -15.01 4.59
N GLY A 90 -0.34 -14.57 3.57
CA GLY A 90 -1.81 -14.61 3.64
C GLY A 90 -2.39 -13.90 4.87
N ARG A 91 -1.81 -12.79 5.30
CA ARG A 91 -2.18 -11.98 6.48
C ARG A 91 -1.95 -12.64 7.85
N LYS A 92 -1.29 -13.78 7.89
CA LYS A 92 -0.84 -14.45 9.12
C LYS A 92 0.67 -14.35 9.24
N THR A 93 1.16 -14.23 10.45
CA THR A 93 2.60 -14.29 10.72
C THR A 93 3.15 -15.68 10.42
N ILE A 94 4.34 -15.74 9.81
CA ILE A 94 4.97 -17.04 9.49
C ILE A 94 5.69 -17.60 10.72
N SER A 95 6.41 -16.74 11.45
CA SER A 95 7.12 -17.06 12.68
C SER A 95 7.41 -15.77 13.44
N ASN A 96 7.32 -15.83 14.76
CA ASN A 96 7.72 -14.72 15.64
C ASN A 96 9.25 -14.65 15.81
N ASP A 97 9.97 -15.71 15.41
CA ASP A 97 11.40 -15.86 15.64
C ASP A 97 12.27 -15.59 14.40
N LEU A 98 11.66 -15.39 13.22
CA LEU A 98 12.37 -15.07 12.00
C LEU A 98 12.49 -13.55 11.85
N THR A 99 13.70 -13.04 12.04
CA THR A 99 14.01 -11.66 11.65
C THR A 99 14.17 -11.56 10.14
N LEU A 100 13.98 -10.38 9.58
CA LEU A 100 14.24 -10.15 8.16
C LEU A 100 15.68 -10.46 7.78
N GLN A 101 16.64 -10.26 8.71
CA GLN A 101 18.05 -10.59 8.51
C GLN A 101 18.26 -12.09 8.43
N ASP A 102 17.60 -12.89 9.27
CA ASP A 102 17.69 -14.33 9.25
C ASP A 102 17.03 -14.90 7.99
N PHE A 103 15.92 -14.29 7.58
CA PHE A 103 15.21 -14.64 6.34
C PHE A 103 16.08 -14.44 5.10
N TYR A 104 16.88 -13.39 5.02
CA TYR A 104 17.81 -13.16 3.91
C TYR A 104 19.08 -14.02 3.96
N LYS A 105 19.54 -14.37 5.17
CA LYS A 105 20.71 -15.23 5.33
C LYS A 105 20.43 -16.69 4.97
N ASP A 106 19.22 -17.17 5.16
CA ASP A 106 18.82 -18.54 4.89
C ASP A 106 17.90 -18.64 3.67
N LYS A 107 18.51 -18.83 2.49
CA LYS A 107 17.78 -19.07 1.23
C LYS A 107 16.83 -20.28 1.29
N LYS A 108 17.12 -21.30 2.16
CA LYS A 108 16.22 -22.44 2.33
C LYS A 108 14.96 -22.05 3.11
N ALA A 109 15.08 -21.20 4.14
CA ALA A 109 13.94 -20.66 4.84
C ALA A 109 13.08 -19.78 3.91
N HIS A 110 13.72 -18.99 3.03
CA HIS A 110 13.04 -18.23 1.98
C HIS A 110 12.22 -19.15 1.06
N ASN A 111 12.85 -20.14 0.46
CA ASN A 111 12.22 -21.04 -0.52
C ASN A 111 11.15 -21.96 0.10
N LYS A 112 11.15 -22.17 1.41
CA LYS A 112 10.10 -22.91 2.12
C LYS A 112 8.79 -22.12 2.20
N HIS A 113 8.85 -20.80 2.28
CA HIS A 113 7.70 -19.94 2.53
C HIS A 113 7.26 -19.10 1.34
N PHE A 114 8.19 -18.75 0.44
CA PHE A 114 7.94 -17.89 -0.72
C PHE A 114 8.57 -18.46 -1.98
N LYS A 115 7.91 -18.22 -3.10
CA LYS A 115 8.53 -18.42 -4.42
C LYS A 115 9.43 -17.22 -4.73
N ASP A 116 10.42 -17.37 -5.58
CA ASP A 116 11.44 -16.36 -5.89
C ASP A 116 10.88 -14.97 -6.34
N HIS A 117 9.63 -14.96 -6.79
CA HIS A 117 8.95 -13.73 -7.28
C HIS A 117 7.82 -13.25 -6.37
N GLU A 118 7.58 -13.91 -5.23
CA GLU A 118 6.53 -13.48 -4.30
C GLU A 118 6.99 -12.25 -3.51
N ASP A 119 6.05 -11.34 -3.30
CA ASP A 119 6.28 -10.18 -2.45
C ASP A 119 6.29 -10.60 -0.98
N VAL A 120 7.36 -10.29 -0.28
CA VAL A 120 7.47 -10.54 1.16
C VAL A 120 6.91 -9.35 1.92
N ILE A 121 5.70 -9.53 2.42
CA ILE A 121 4.99 -8.54 3.20
C ILE A 121 5.53 -8.51 4.62
N THR A 122 5.84 -7.30 5.12
CA THR A 122 6.45 -7.13 6.44
C THR A 122 5.81 -6.03 7.26
N SER A 123 6.07 -6.04 8.55
CA SER A 123 5.73 -5.02 9.54
C SER A 123 4.24 -4.81 9.77
N ARG A 124 3.52 -4.22 8.81
CA ARG A 124 2.09 -3.90 8.89
C ARG A 124 1.41 -4.05 7.55
N ILE A 125 0.11 -4.34 7.59
CA ILE A 125 -0.77 -4.39 6.42
C ILE A 125 -1.97 -3.49 6.68
N LEU A 126 -2.20 -2.52 5.80
CA LEU A 126 -3.44 -1.78 5.67
C LEU A 126 -4.20 -2.39 4.49
N ARG A 127 -5.25 -3.18 4.76
CA ARG A 127 -6.05 -3.80 3.71
C ARG A 127 -7.10 -2.82 3.21
N LEU A 128 -7.10 -2.60 1.91
CA LEU A 128 -7.95 -1.64 1.24
C LEU A 128 -9.27 -2.27 0.78
N LYS A 129 -10.34 -1.50 0.88
CA LYS A 129 -11.64 -1.79 0.29
C LYS A 129 -11.99 -0.66 -0.68
N GLY A 130 -12.36 -1.00 -1.90
CA GLY A 130 -12.87 -0.04 -2.86
C GLY A 130 -14.22 0.54 -2.41
N GLU A 131 -14.48 1.80 -2.72
CA GLU A 131 -15.72 2.49 -2.36
C GLU A 131 -16.54 2.92 -3.61
N GLU A 132 -16.01 2.67 -4.81
CA GLU A 132 -16.65 3.03 -6.06
C GLU A 132 -17.16 1.77 -6.79
N ARG A 133 -18.50 1.62 -6.82
CA ARG A 133 -19.14 0.47 -7.46
C ARG A 133 -18.75 0.40 -8.94
N ASP A 134 -18.50 -0.82 -9.41
CA ASP A 134 -18.07 -1.13 -10.79
C ASP A 134 -16.74 -0.48 -11.24
N VAL A 135 -16.08 0.26 -10.35
CA VAL A 135 -14.72 0.80 -10.56
C VAL A 135 -13.71 0.00 -9.77
N ASN A 136 -13.87 -0.08 -8.44
CA ASN A 136 -12.96 -0.78 -7.52
C ASN A 136 -13.69 -1.58 -6.43
N LEU A 137 -15.04 -1.63 -6.49
CA LEU A 137 -15.91 -2.36 -5.57
C LEU A 137 -16.85 -3.28 -6.35
N GLY A 138 -16.86 -4.55 -5.97
CA GLY A 138 -17.73 -5.60 -6.51
C GLY A 138 -17.24 -6.21 -7.82
N GLY A 139 -17.90 -7.32 -8.22
CA GLY A 139 -17.61 -8.02 -9.47
C GLY A 139 -16.13 -8.37 -9.65
N ASN A 140 -15.64 -8.15 -10.86
CA ASN A 140 -14.27 -8.47 -11.27
C ASN A 140 -13.26 -7.32 -11.03
N VAL A 141 -13.65 -6.31 -10.24
CA VAL A 141 -12.78 -5.14 -9.95
C VAL A 141 -12.57 -4.90 -8.45
N ASP A 142 -13.11 -5.76 -7.60
CA ASP A 142 -13.14 -5.57 -6.16
C ASP A 142 -11.75 -5.58 -5.53
N SER A 143 -11.28 -4.42 -5.07
CA SER A 143 -9.96 -4.26 -4.46
C SER A 143 -9.77 -5.09 -3.19
N PHE A 144 -10.84 -5.30 -2.39
CA PHE A 144 -10.75 -6.09 -1.17
C PHE A 144 -10.60 -7.58 -1.48
N LEU A 145 -11.34 -8.09 -2.47
CA LEU A 145 -11.24 -9.48 -2.93
C LEU A 145 -9.94 -9.74 -3.69
N ARG A 146 -9.39 -8.71 -4.35
CA ARG A 146 -8.06 -8.73 -4.98
C ARG A 146 -6.90 -8.67 -4.00
N TYR A 147 -7.16 -8.56 -2.69
CA TYR A 147 -6.13 -8.45 -1.65
C TYR A 147 -5.17 -7.27 -1.86
N ILE A 148 -5.71 -6.10 -2.18
CA ILE A 148 -4.92 -4.88 -2.32
C ILE A 148 -4.62 -4.29 -0.93
N TYR A 149 -3.32 -4.01 -0.71
CA TYR A 149 -2.79 -3.51 0.55
C TYR A 149 -1.89 -2.28 0.36
N ILE A 150 -1.75 -1.48 1.42
CA ILE A 150 -0.54 -0.70 1.70
C ILE A 150 0.21 -1.50 2.76
N HIS A 151 1.49 -1.83 2.53
CA HIS A 151 2.21 -2.72 3.43
C HIS A 151 3.72 -2.49 3.42
N GLY A 152 4.36 -2.82 4.54
CA GLY A 152 5.82 -2.89 4.62
C GLY A 152 6.37 -3.99 3.71
N THR A 153 7.58 -3.82 3.22
CA THR A 153 8.20 -4.76 2.28
C THR A 153 9.62 -5.14 2.68
N ALA A 154 10.01 -6.37 2.34
CA ALA A 154 11.38 -6.80 2.40
C ALA A 154 12.26 -6.18 1.29
N HIS A 155 11.64 -5.67 0.22
CA HIS A 155 12.31 -5.09 -0.95
C HIS A 155 12.36 -3.57 -0.87
N GLU A 156 12.94 -3.02 0.19
CA GLU A 156 13.03 -1.56 0.39
C GLU A 156 13.91 -0.85 -0.64
N ASP A 157 14.82 -1.59 -1.27
CA ASP A 157 15.65 -1.13 -2.39
C ASP A 157 14.83 -0.74 -3.64
N GLN A 158 13.60 -1.27 -3.76
CA GLN A 158 12.69 -0.97 -4.87
C GLN A 158 11.72 0.18 -4.58
N ILE A 159 11.72 0.72 -3.36
CA ILE A 159 10.89 1.87 -3.00
C ILE A 159 11.32 3.10 -3.81
N GLY A 160 10.34 3.84 -4.34
CA GLY A 160 10.53 4.96 -5.26
C GLY A 160 10.42 4.56 -6.74
N SER A 161 10.24 3.26 -7.04
CA SER A 161 10.06 2.75 -8.39
C SER A 161 8.80 1.89 -8.52
N LYS A 162 8.31 1.71 -9.74
CA LYS A 162 7.17 0.82 -10.05
C LYS A 162 7.65 -0.63 -10.08
N ALA A 163 7.47 -1.38 -8.98
CA ALA A 163 8.00 -2.73 -8.85
C ALA A 163 7.02 -3.75 -8.27
N SER A 164 5.89 -3.32 -7.67
CA SER A 164 4.92 -4.22 -7.05
C SER A 164 4.07 -5.00 -8.07
N HIS A 165 3.21 -5.87 -7.56
CA HIS A 165 2.22 -6.65 -8.33
C HIS A 165 0.78 -6.25 -7.95
N GLY A 166 0.56 -4.97 -7.64
CA GLY A 166 -0.77 -4.41 -7.36
C GLY A 166 -0.85 -3.63 -6.06
N CYS A 167 -0.25 -4.13 -4.99
CA CYS A 167 -0.20 -3.44 -3.70
C CYS A 167 0.69 -2.19 -3.74
N VAL A 168 0.52 -1.33 -2.76
CA VAL A 168 1.40 -0.18 -2.51
C VAL A 168 2.41 -0.58 -1.43
N ARG A 169 3.67 -0.75 -1.81
CA ARG A 169 4.77 -1.05 -0.89
C ARG A 169 5.31 0.23 -0.28
N ILE A 170 5.63 0.19 0.99
CA ILE A 170 6.23 1.29 1.74
C ILE A 170 7.37 0.75 2.62
N LYS A 171 8.29 1.59 3.06
CA LYS A 171 9.36 1.15 3.97
C LYS A 171 8.79 0.71 5.32
N ASN A 172 9.50 -0.19 6.00
CA ASN A 172 9.06 -0.77 7.26
C ASN A 172 8.88 0.26 8.38
N HIS A 173 9.80 1.21 8.50
CA HIS A 173 9.68 2.28 9.48
C HIS A 173 8.53 3.23 9.13
N ASP A 174 8.36 3.56 7.85
CA ASP A 174 7.32 4.47 7.38
C ASP A 174 5.91 3.90 7.62
N ILE A 175 5.70 2.59 7.41
CA ILE A 175 4.39 1.97 7.67
C ILE A 175 4.09 1.86 9.18
N ILE A 176 5.10 1.74 10.04
CA ILE A 176 4.92 1.78 11.49
C ILE A 176 4.48 3.18 11.93
N ASP A 177 5.10 4.21 11.36
CA ASP A 177 4.80 5.61 11.66
C ASP A 177 3.40 6.02 11.16
N LEU A 178 2.94 5.42 10.06
CA LEU A 178 1.64 5.69 9.44
C LEU A 178 0.45 5.05 10.18
N VAL A 179 0.62 3.98 10.97
CA VAL A 179 -0.45 3.15 11.58
C VAL A 179 -0.75 3.52 13.01
#